data_1b42ae6a349c62508a840106669d3d44
#
_entry.id   1b42ae6a349c62508a840106669d3d44
#
_cell.length_a   1.000
_cell.length_b   1.000
_cell.length_c   1.000
_cell.angle_alpha   90.00
_cell.angle_beta   90.00
_cell.angle_gamma   90.00
#
_symmetry.space_group_name_H-M   'P 1'
#
loop_
_entity.id
_entity.type
_entity.pdbx_description
1 polymer ?
#
loop_
_entity_poly.entity_id
_entity_poly.type
_entity_poly.pdbx_seq_one_letter_code
_entity_poly.pdbx_strand_id
1 'polypeptide(L)'
;MYLFFDTETTGLPKSWRAPVTDLNNWPRMIQLAYLLTDTEGKKVAGADYIIKPVGFTIPEDAARIHGISTERALKEGVDLMTVLLEFQAALARAVCLIAHNISFDEKIVGAEFLRNGLPNTIPSIKQLCTMNSSTDYCAIPGPYGNKWPKLSELHNKLFQADFEGAHNAAADIAATAKCFWELKRLGVIKL
;
A
#
# COMPACT_ATOMS: atom_id res chain seq x y z
N MET A 1 -14.82 -9.13 -3.47
CA MET A 1 -13.44 -9.19 -4.00
C MET A 1 -12.47 -8.63 -2.96
N TYR A 2 -11.23 -9.04 -2.99
CA TYR A 2 -10.17 -8.50 -2.13
C TYR A 2 -9.32 -7.54 -2.94
N LEU A 3 -9.05 -6.35 -2.41
CA LEU A 3 -8.24 -5.34 -3.07
C LEU A 3 -6.95 -5.14 -2.27
N PHE A 4 -5.86 -5.58 -2.85
CA PHE A 4 -4.50 -5.30 -2.35
C PHE A 4 -4.02 -4.00 -2.96
N PHE A 5 -3.35 -3.17 -2.18
CA PHE A 5 -2.75 -1.94 -2.69
C PHE A 5 -1.54 -1.53 -1.86
N ASP A 6 -0.68 -0.75 -2.49
CA ASP A 6 0.55 -0.22 -1.90
C ASP A 6 0.88 1.12 -2.54
N THR A 7 1.56 2.00 -1.82
CA THR A 7 1.89 3.35 -2.29
C THR A 7 3.34 3.71 -2.03
N GLU A 8 3.99 4.36 -3.03
CA GLU A 8 5.23 5.08 -2.80
C GLU A 8 4.95 6.58 -2.69
N THR A 9 5.75 7.28 -1.90
CA THR A 9 5.47 8.66 -1.51
C THR A 9 6.71 9.54 -1.50
N THR A 10 6.52 10.87 -1.39
CA THR A 10 7.59 11.84 -1.20
C THR A 10 8.29 11.75 0.16
N GLY A 11 7.94 10.79 1.01
CA GLY A 11 8.54 10.60 2.34
C GLY A 11 7.53 10.13 3.38
N LEU A 12 7.78 10.45 4.65
CA LEU A 12 6.93 10.04 5.77
C LEU A 12 6.01 11.19 6.25
N PRO A 13 4.92 10.89 6.95
CA PRO A 13 4.08 11.93 7.55
C PRO A 13 4.81 12.67 8.67
N LYS A 14 4.47 13.94 8.88
CA LYS A 14 5.00 14.72 10.01
C LYS A 14 4.55 14.16 11.36
N SER A 15 3.35 13.63 11.43
CA SER A 15 2.77 12.95 12.58
C SER A 15 1.92 11.75 12.13
N TRP A 16 2.21 10.58 12.66
CA TRP A 16 1.44 9.35 12.41
C TRP A 16 0.01 9.39 13.00
N ARG A 17 -0.23 10.29 13.97
CA ARG A 17 -1.52 10.43 14.66
C ARG A 17 -2.43 11.47 14.01
N ALA A 18 -1.96 12.18 13.00
CA ALA A 18 -2.75 13.21 12.33
C ALA A 18 -3.98 12.58 11.61
N PRO A 19 -5.13 13.27 11.60
CA PRO A 19 -6.25 12.83 10.80
C PRO A 19 -5.93 12.95 9.31
N VAL A 20 -6.60 12.16 8.47
CA VAL A 20 -6.42 12.19 7.02
C VAL A 20 -6.76 13.55 6.40
N THR A 21 -7.58 14.34 7.09
CA THR A 21 -7.97 15.71 6.69
C THR A 21 -6.87 16.75 6.89
N ASP A 22 -5.84 16.45 7.68
CA ASP A 22 -4.65 17.30 7.76
C ASP A 22 -3.74 17.06 6.55
N LEU A 23 -4.13 17.65 5.43
CA LEU A 23 -3.48 17.43 4.14
C LEU A 23 -2.03 17.89 4.11
N ASN A 24 -1.61 18.80 4.99
CA ASN A 24 -0.21 19.26 5.09
C ASN A 24 0.68 18.29 5.87
N ASN A 25 0.10 17.33 6.57
CA ASN A 25 0.80 16.29 7.32
C ASN A 25 1.26 15.13 6.43
N TRP A 26 0.43 14.75 5.45
CA TRP A 26 0.63 13.54 4.66
C TRP A 26 1.48 13.85 3.42
N PRO A 27 2.49 13.02 3.10
CA PRO A 27 3.29 13.18 1.90
C PRO A 27 2.45 13.02 0.63
N ARG A 28 3.02 13.40 -0.51
CA ARG A 28 2.38 13.23 -1.82
C ARG A 28 2.61 11.81 -2.31
N MET A 29 1.60 11.23 -2.92
CA MET A 29 1.68 9.91 -3.55
C MET A 29 2.45 10.00 -4.87
N ILE A 30 3.39 9.08 -5.08
CA ILE A 30 4.28 9.01 -6.24
C ILE A 30 3.98 7.79 -7.10
N GLN A 31 3.59 6.70 -6.48
CA GLN A 31 3.16 5.48 -7.14
C GLN A 31 1.96 4.92 -6.40
N LEU A 32 1.03 4.38 -7.15
CA LEU A 32 -0.05 3.55 -6.64
C LEU A 32 -0.10 2.27 -7.46
N ALA A 33 0.06 1.16 -6.79
CA ALA A 33 -0.19 -0.13 -7.37
C ALA A 33 -1.38 -0.80 -6.67
N TYR A 34 -2.20 -1.57 -7.42
CA TYR A 34 -3.27 -2.36 -6.83
C TYR A 34 -3.51 -3.67 -7.58
N LEU A 35 -4.04 -4.64 -6.85
CA LEU A 35 -4.44 -5.94 -7.34
C LEU A 35 -5.82 -6.28 -6.77
N LEU A 36 -6.81 -6.43 -7.63
CA LEU A 36 -8.15 -6.90 -7.29
C LEU A 36 -8.27 -8.38 -7.60
N THR A 37 -8.62 -9.19 -6.60
CA THR A 37 -8.83 -10.63 -6.77
C THR A 37 -10.26 -11.02 -6.39
N ASP A 38 -10.72 -12.17 -6.85
CA ASP A 38 -11.87 -12.84 -6.26
C ASP A 38 -11.53 -13.45 -4.90
N THR A 39 -12.47 -14.16 -4.29
CA THR A 39 -12.31 -14.80 -2.97
C THR A 39 -11.42 -16.04 -3.00
N GLU A 40 -11.05 -16.52 -4.19
CA GLU A 40 -10.18 -17.68 -4.43
C GLU A 40 -8.76 -17.27 -4.81
N GLY A 41 -8.51 -15.94 -4.96
CA GLY A 41 -7.20 -15.40 -5.28
C GLY A 41 -6.93 -15.21 -6.78
N LYS A 42 -7.90 -15.47 -7.65
CA LYS A 42 -7.75 -15.21 -9.07
C LYS A 42 -7.78 -13.71 -9.36
N LYS A 43 -6.79 -13.23 -10.09
CA LYS A 43 -6.72 -11.82 -10.52
C LYS A 43 -7.93 -11.46 -11.39
N VAL A 44 -8.60 -10.37 -11.04
CA VAL A 44 -9.73 -9.78 -11.76
C VAL A 44 -9.32 -8.47 -12.44
N ALA A 45 -8.52 -7.64 -11.75
CA ALA A 45 -8.00 -6.38 -12.27
C ALA A 45 -6.69 -6.05 -11.53
N GLY A 46 -5.98 -5.05 -11.99
CA GLY A 46 -4.80 -4.52 -11.32
C GLY A 46 -4.05 -3.56 -12.21
N ALA A 47 -3.40 -2.61 -11.59
CA ALA A 47 -2.58 -1.61 -12.27
C ALA A 47 -1.41 -1.20 -11.36
N ASP A 48 -0.43 -0.59 -11.99
CA ASP A 48 0.74 0.03 -11.37
C ASP A 48 1.02 1.35 -12.09
N TYR A 49 0.84 2.46 -11.37
CA TYR A 49 0.94 3.79 -11.91
C TYR A 49 1.99 4.62 -11.18
N ILE A 50 3.02 5.05 -11.90
CA ILE A 50 3.80 6.21 -11.49
C ILE A 50 2.91 7.44 -11.68
N ILE A 51 2.90 8.35 -10.71
CA ILE A 51 2.07 9.55 -10.72
C ILE A 51 2.92 10.74 -11.13
N LYS A 52 2.42 11.50 -12.11
CA LYS A 52 3.07 12.72 -12.57
C LYS A 52 3.01 13.79 -11.46
N PRO A 53 4.16 14.26 -10.94
CA PRO A 53 4.16 15.29 -9.91
C PRO A 53 3.74 16.65 -10.49
N VAL A 54 2.71 17.24 -9.90
CA VAL A 54 2.24 18.59 -10.26
C VAL A 54 2.33 19.48 -9.04
N GLY A 55 3.17 20.53 -9.12
CA GLY A 55 3.38 21.49 -8.04
C GLY A 55 4.30 21.02 -6.92
N PHE A 56 5.00 19.90 -7.08
CA PHE A 56 6.01 19.41 -6.14
C PHE A 56 7.11 18.61 -6.84
N THR A 57 8.20 18.37 -6.15
CA THR A 57 9.31 17.50 -6.60
C THR A 57 9.44 16.31 -5.67
N ILE A 58 10.03 15.23 -6.15
CA ILE A 58 10.32 14.03 -5.37
C ILE A 58 11.69 14.25 -4.69
N PRO A 59 11.76 14.18 -3.34
CA PRO A 59 13.03 14.29 -2.64
C PRO A 59 13.99 13.16 -3.04
N GLU A 60 15.30 13.46 -3.09
CA GLU A 60 16.31 12.50 -3.50
C GLU A 60 16.41 11.28 -2.57
N ASP A 61 16.18 11.47 -1.27
CA ASP A 61 16.17 10.39 -0.29
C ASP A 61 14.99 9.42 -0.52
N ALA A 62 13.81 9.94 -0.85
CA ALA A 62 12.68 9.12 -1.24
C ALA A 62 12.97 8.40 -2.58
N ALA A 63 13.48 9.13 -3.58
CA ALA A 63 13.83 8.57 -4.88
C ALA A 63 14.87 7.43 -4.79
N ARG A 64 15.80 7.50 -3.83
CA ARG A 64 16.77 6.40 -3.57
C ARG A 64 16.11 5.13 -3.03
N ILE A 65 14.97 5.26 -2.35
CA ILE A 65 14.26 4.11 -1.76
C ILE A 65 13.44 3.40 -2.84
N HIS A 66 12.56 4.12 -3.54
CA HIS A 66 11.62 3.51 -4.50
C HIS A 66 12.07 3.61 -5.97
N GLY A 67 13.20 4.27 -6.26
CA GLY A 67 13.77 4.32 -7.62
C GLY A 67 13.03 5.27 -8.59
N ILE A 68 12.13 6.13 -8.13
CA ILE A 68 11.34 7.04 -8.98
C ILE A 68 11.84 8.47 -8.75
N SER A 69 12.63 9.00 -9.69
CA SER A 69 13.05 10.40 -9.68
C SER A 69 11.94 11.33 -10.18
N THR A 70 12.06 12.63 -9.88
CA THR A 70 11.16 13.64 -10.44
C THR A 70 11.17 13.61 -11.98
N GLU A 71 12.33 13.47 -12.60
CA GLU A 71 12.48 13.39 -14.04
C GLU A 71 11.73 12.19 -14.63
N ARG A 72 11.94 11.00 -14.02
CA ARG A 72 11.23 9.79 -14.43
C ARG A 72 9.71 9.94 -14.28
N ALA A 73 9.24 10.48 -13.15
CA ALA A 73 7.83 10.67 -12.90
C ALA A 73 7.18 11.72 -13.83
N LEU A 74 7.93 12.76 -14.24
CA LEU A 74 7.45 13.71 -15.25
C LEU A 74 7.32 13.08 -16.64
N LYS A 75 8.20 12.15 -16.99
CA LYS A 75 8.25 11.49 -18.30
C LYS A 75 7.24 10.35 -18.42
N GLU A 76 7.14 9.51 -17.39
CA GLU A 76 6.39 8.25 -17.42
C GLU A 76 5.08 8.31 -16.64
N GLY A 77 4.92 9.34 -15.79
CA GLY A 77 3.81 9.44 -14.86
C GLY A 77 2.47 9.75 -15.52
N VAL A 78 1.45 9.14 -14.95
CA VAL A 78 0.04 9.34 -15.30
C VAL A 78 -0.55 10.47 -14.45
N ASP A 79 -1.56 11.14 -14.98
CA ASP A 79 -2.32 12.16 -14.24
C ASP A 79 -2.96 11.57 -12.98
N LEU A 80 -2.80 12.26 -11.85
CA LEU A 80 -3.28 11.79 -10.55
C LEU A 80 -4.80 11.57 -10.54
N MET A 81 -5.59 12.46 -11.15
CA MET A 81 -7.04 12.32 -11.15
C MET A 81 -7.47 11.04 -11.88
N THR A 82 -6.82 10.72 -13.00
CA THR A 82 -7.08 9.48 -13.75
C THR A 82 -6.82 8.26 -12.85
N VAL A 83 -5.69 8.23 -12.14
CA VAL A 83 -5.32 7.14 -11.22
C VAL A 83 -6.33 7.01 -10.07
N LEU A 84 -6.73 8.13 -9.46
CA LEU A 84 -7.68 8.14 -8.35
C LEU A 84 -9.07 7.64 -8.76
N LEU A 85 -9.58 8.05 -9.94
CA LEU A 85 -10.88 7.60 -10.44
C LEU A 85 -10.89 6.10 -10.76
N GLU A 86 -9.81 5.59 -11.33
CA GLU A 86 -9.68 4.16 -11.59
C GLU A 86 -9.59 3.36 -10.29
N PHE A 87 -8.80 3.82 -9.33
CA PHE A 87 -8.72 3.16 -8.02
C PHE A 87 -10.05 3.22 -7.27
N GLN A 88 -10.79 4.33 -7.36
CA GLN A 88 -12.15 4.44 -6.80
C GLN A 88 -13.10 3.40 -7.40
N ALA A 89 -13.02 3.12 -8.69
CA ALA A 89 -13.80 2.06 -9.33
C ALA A 89 -13.41 0.65 -8.82
N ALA A 90 -12.13 0.43 -8.49
CA ALA A 90 -11.68 -0.81 -7.85
C ALA A 90 -12.16 -0.90 -6.40
N LEU A 91 -12.11 0.21 -5.62
CA LEU A 91 -12.64 0.28 -4.26
C LEU A 91 -14.12 -0.08 -4.18
N ALA A 92 -14.94 0.38 -5.13
CA ALA A 92 -16.38 0.09 -5.18
C ALA A 92 -16.71 -1.41 -5.34
N ARG A 93 -15.76 -2.22 -5.78
CA ARG A 93 -15.89 -3.68 -5.98
C ARG A 93 -15.32 -4.50 -4.82
N ALA A 94 -14.58 -3.84 -3.92
CA ALA A 94 -13.88 -4.50 -2.83
C ALA A 94 -14.78 -4.72 -1.62
N VAL A 95 -14.73 -5.90 -1.02
CA VAL A 95 -15.33 -6.20 0.30
C VAL A 95 -14.30 -6.11 1.42
N CYS A 96 -13.01 -6.15 1.08
CA CYS A 96 -11.91 -5.98 2.03
C CYS A 96 -10.70 -5.38 1.32
N LEU A 97 -10.09 -4.38 1.95
CA LEU A 97 -8.83 -3.77 1.56
C LEU A 97 -7.70 -4.43 2.33
N ILE A 98 -6.61 -4.72 1.66
CA ILE A 98 -5.48 -5.44 2.24
C ILE A 98 -4.19 -4.72 1.85
N ALA A 99 -3.34 -4.42 2.85
CA ALA A 99 -2.00 -3.91 2.63
C ALA A 99 -1.05 -4.37 3.75
N HIS A 100 0.24 -4.21 3.55
CA HIS A 100 1.22 -4.40 4.61
C HIS A 100 1.53 -3.05 5.26
N ASN A 101 1.05 -2.83 6.50
CA ASN A 101 0.96 -1.52 7.16
C ASN A 101 -0.10 -0.58 6.56
N ILE A 102 -1.29 -1.11 6.32
CA ILE A 102 -2.43 -0.43 5.68
C ILE A 102 -2.74 0.96 6.25
N SER A 103 -2.43 1.20 7.53
CA SER A 103 -2.67 2.48 8.20
C SER A 103 -1.89 3.66 7.56
N PHE A 104 -0.83 3.37 6.83
CA PHE A 104 -0.11 4.36 6.04
C PHE A 104 -0.81 4.60 4.70
N ASP A 105 -0.96 3.54 3.91
CA ASP A 105 -1.47 3.62 2.54
C ASP A 105 -2.90 4.17 2.47
N GLU A 106 -3.77 3.77 3.41
CA GLU A 106 -5.13 4.30 3.48
C GLU A 106 -5.18 5.83 3.64
N LYS A 107 -4.23 6.39 4.42
CA LYS A 107 -4.16 7.83 4.65
C LYS A 107 -3.51 8.57 3.49
N ILE A 108 -2.52 7.96 2.84
CA ILE A 108 -1.91 8.54 1.63
C ILE A 108 -2.97 8.68 0.54
N VAL A 109 -3.64 7.59 0.19
CA VAL A 109 -4.69 7.63 -0.84
C VAL A 109 -5.87 8.50 -0.41
N GLY A 110 -6.29 8.39 0.85
CA GLY A 110 -7.36 9.22 1.40
C GLY A 110 -7.05 10.72 1.34
N ALA A 111 -5.81 11.13 1.65
CA ALA A 111 -5.38 12.51 1.54
C ALA A 111 -5.36 12.99 0.08
N GLU A 112 -4.95 12.15 -0.87
CA GLU A 112 -5.00 12.52 -2.30
C GLU A 112 -6.45 12.60 -2.82
N PHE A 113 -7.36 11.73 -2.38
CA PHE A 113 -8.80 11.91 -2.67
C PHE A 113 -9.30 13.28 -2.21
N LEU A 114 -9.03 13.63 -0.95
CA LEU A 114 -9.50 14.90 -0.36
C LEU A 114 -8.84 16.12 -1.04
N ARG A 115 -7.55 16.08 -1.38
CA ARG A 115 -6.86 17.16 -2.11
C ARG A 115 -7.50 17.42 -3.47
N ASN A 116 -8.06 16.40 -4.10
CA ASN A 116 -8.67 16.48 -5.42
C ASN A 116 -10.21 16.61 -5.38
N GLY A 117 -10.80 16.88 -4.19
CA GLY A 117 -12.25 17.04 -4.03
C GLY A 117 -13.07 15.78 -4.22
N LEU A 118 -12.43 14.61 -4.16
CA LEU A 118 -13.10 13.32 -4.25
C LEU A 118 -13.47 12.78 -2.86
N PRO A 119 -14.59 12.03 -2.74
CA PRO A 119 -14.98 11.41 -1.49
C PRO A 119 -13.99 10.28 -1.12
N ASN A 120 -13.50 10.29 0.11
CA ASN A 120 -12.72 9.19 0.66
C ASN A 120 -13.65 8.10 1.20
N THR A 121 -13.85 7.03 0.44
CA THR A 121 -14.69 5.88 0.81
C THR A 121 -13.91 4.76 1.50
N ILE A 122 -12.58 4.85 1.59
CA ILE A 122 -11.71 3.82 2.20
C ILE A 122 -12.16 3.43 3.62
N PRO A 123 -12.50 4.37 4.54
CA PRO A 123 -12.90 4.00 5.91
C PRO A 123 -14.21 3.19 6.01
N SER A 124 -15.03 3.17 4.97
CA SER A 124 -16.30 2.41 4.96
C SER A 124 -16.12 0.95 4.52
N ILE A 125 -14.93 0.57 4.06
CA ILE A 125 -14.63 -0.78 3.58
C ILE A 125 -13.83 -1.51 4.67
N LYS A 126 -14.12 -2.79 4.89
CA LYS A 126 -13.34 -3.63 5.82
C LYS A 126 -11.86 -3.59 5.44
N GLN A 127 -11.00 -3.44 6.44
CA GLN A 127 -9.55 -3.36 6.23
C GLN A 127 -8.83 -4.50 6.95
N LEU A 128 -7.76 -5.00 6.36
CA LEU A 128 -6.89 -6.01 6.92
C LEU A 128 -5.43 -5.61 6.70
N CYS A 129 -4.68 -5.54 7.79
CA CYS A 129 -3.25 -5.29 7.80
C CYS A 129 -2.49 -6.61 7.94
N THR A 130 -1.76 -7.03 6.91
CA THR A 130 -0.96 -8.26 6.98
C THR A 130 0.16 -8.15 8.01
N MET A 131 0.73 -6.96 8.22
CA MET A 131 1.73 -6.69 9.27
C MET A 131 1.18 -7.01 10.66
N ASN A 132 0.05 -6.39 11.02
CA ASN A 132 -0.57 -6.60 12.34
C ASN A 132 -1.04 -8.04 12.52
N SER A 133 -1.67 -8.62 11.49
CA SER A 133 -2.21 -9.98 11.56
C SER A 133 -1.13 -11.06 11.69
N SER A 134 0.10 -10.77 11.30
CA SER A 134 1.20 -11.73 11.33
C SER A 134 2.22 -11.50 12.45
N THR A 135 2.02 -10.48 13.30
CA THR A 135 2.97 -10.11 14.36
C THR A 135 3.28 -11.30 15.28
N ASP A 136 2.27 -11.95 15.81
CA ASP A 136 2.45 -13.10 16.71
C ASP A 136 2.91 -14.37 15.97
N TYR A 137 2.48 -14.54 14.71
CA TYR A 137 2.95 -15.65 13.88
C TYR A 137 4.45 -15.52 13.57
N CYS A 138 4.93 -14.32 13.24
CA CYS A 138 6.35 -14.07 13.02
C CYS A 138 7.17 -14.20 14.30
N ALA A 139 6.60 -13.79 15.44
CA ALA A 139 7.21 -13.87 16.77
C ALA A 139 8.63 -13.27 16.82
N ILE A 140 8.84 -12.14 16.14
CA ILE A 140 10.15 -11.47 16.12
C ILE A 140 10.29 -10.66 17.41
N PRO A 141 11.34 -10.89 18.23
CA PRO A 141 11.51 -10.17 19.49
C PRO A 141 11.65 -8.66 19.29
N GLY A 142 10.96 -7.88 20.10
CA GLY A 142 11.06 -6.42 20.19
C GLY A 142 11.17 -5.96 21.65
N PRO A 143 11.35 -4.67 21.89
CA PRO A 143 11.57 -4.12 23.25
C PRO A 143 10.39 -4.35 24.21
N TYR A 144 9.18 -4.50 23.69
CA TYR A 144 7.93 -4.59 24.45
C TYR A 144 7.06 -5.80 24.03
N GLY A 145 7.68 -6.89 23.58
CA GLY A 145 7.01 -8.07 23.03
C GLY A 145 7.38 -8.29 21.56
N ASN A 146 6.51 -8.91 20.79
CA ASN A 146 6.77 -9.12 19.36
C ASN A 146 6.70 -7.79 18.61
N LYS A 147 7.73 -7.49 17.80
CA LYS A 147 7.70 -6.33 16.91
C LYS A 147 6.87 -6.63 15.65
N TRP A 148 6.35 -5.59 15.03
CA TRP A 148 5.76 -5.68 13.71
C TRP A 148 6.78 -6.16 12.67
N PRO A 149 6.48 -7.22 11.90
CA PRO A 149 7.39 -7.69 10.86
C PRO A 149 7.40 -6.71 9.68
N LYS A 150 8.56 -6.55 9.06
CA LYS A 150 8.63 -5.99 7.71
C LYS A 150 8.03 -6.99 6.71
N LEU A 151 7.62 -6.54 5.53
CA LEU A 151 7.09 -7.43 4.50
C LEU A 151 8.11 -8.53 4.11
N SER A 152 9.38 -8.16 3.98
CA SER A 152 10.47 -9.11 3.73
C SER A 152 10.65 -10.15 4.85
N GLU A 153 10.52 -9.73 6.11
CA GLU A 153 10.60 -10.64 7.26
C GLU A 153 9.41 -11.63 7.28
N LEU A 154 8.20 -11.13 6.97
CA LEU A 154 7.02 -11.98 6.83
C LEU A 154 7.16 -12.96 5.66
N HIS A 155 7.59 -12.47 4.49
CA HIS A 155 7.78 -13.32 3.31
C HIS A 155 8.82 -14.40 3.56
N ASN A 156 9.95 -14.03 4.15
CA ASN A 156 11.01 -14.99 4.52
C ASN A 156 10.51 -16.02 5.54
N LYS A 157 9.76 -15.61 6.56
CA LYS A 157 9.16 -16.51 7.55
C LYS A 157 8.21 -17.54 6.92
N LEU A 158 7.43 -17.14 5.90
CA LEU A 158 6.45 -18.02 5.26
C LEU A 158 7.08 -18.94 4.20
N PHE A 159 8.06 -18.43 3.45
CA PHE A 159 8.54 -19.12 2.24
C PHE A 159 10.01 -19.48 2.29
N GLN A 160 10.75 -19.10 3.35
CA GLN A 160 12.20 -19.28 3.50
C GLN A 160 13.00 -18.72 2.31
N ALA A 161 12.49 -17.65 1.73
CA ALA A 161 13.08 -16.95 0.59
C ALA A 161 12.75 -15.46 0.66
N ASP A 162 13.66 -14.64 0.18
CA ASP A 162 13.41 -13.22 -0.05
C ASP A 162 12.61 -13.03 -1.35
N PHE A 163 12.04 -11.85 -1.54
CA PHE A 163 11.45 -11.46 -2.82
C PHE A 163 12.22 -10.29 -3.42
N GLU A 164 12.29 -10.26 -4.75
CA GLU A 164 12.97 -9.20 -5.47
C GLU A 164 12.07 -7.96 -5.61
N GLY A 165 12.70 -6.79 -5.71
CA GLY A 165 12.01 -5.54 -5.99
C GLY A 165 11.30 -4.90 -4.80
N ALA A 166 11.72 -5.19 -3.57
CA ALA A 166 11.25 -4.45 -2.38
C ALA A 166 11.38 -2.93 -2.59
N HIS A 167 10.38 -2.16 -2.10
CA HIS A 167 10.21 -0.73 -2.36
C HIS A 167 9.85 -0.40 -3.82
N ASN A 168 9.17 -1.33 -4.49
CA ASN A 168 8.39 -1.09 -5.69
C ASN A 168 6.96 -1.55 -5.41
N ALA A 169 5.99 -0.66 -5.50
CA ALA A 169 4.63 -0.95 -5.08
C ALA A 169 4.03 -2.20 -5.77
N ALA A 170 4.35 -2.47 -7.04
CA ALA A 170 3.88 -3.68 -7.73
C ALA A 170 4.49 -4.97 -7.16
N ALA A 171 5.79 -4.97 -6.81
CA ALA A 171 6.43 -6.11 -6.18
C ALA A 171 5.91 -6.31 -4.75
N ASP A 172 5.73 -5.22 -4.01
CA ASP A 172 5.25 -5.26 -2.62
C ASP A 172 3.80 -5.76 -2.53
N ILE A 173 2.90 -5.38 -3.46
CA ILE A 173 1.56 -5.99 -3.50
C ILE A 173 1.60 -7.47 -3.88
N ALA A 174 2.44 -7.89 -4.81
CA ALA A 174 2.57 -9.30 -5.17
C ALA A 174 3.03 -10.13 -3.96
N ALA A 175 4.03 -9.65 -3.22
CA ALA A 175 4.51 -10.26 -1.99
C ALA A 175 3.43 -10.24 -0.89
N THR A 176 2.73 -9.11 -0.72
CA THR A 176 1.64 -8.96 0.26
C THR A 176 0.49 -9.92 -0.04
N ALA A 177 0.06 -10.03 -1.30
CA ALA A 177 -0.98 -10.97 -1.71
C ALA A 177 -0.56 -12.43 -1.46
N LYS A 178 0.66 -12.80 -1.83
CA LYS A 178 1.22 -14.14 -1.57
C LYS A 178 1.24 -14.46 -0.08
N CYS A 179 1.71 -13.52 0.75
CA CYS A 179 1.73 -13.67 2.21
C CYS A 179 0.30 -13.79 2.77
N PHE A 180 -0.63 -12.96 2.32
CA PHE A 180 -2.03 -13.00 2.76
C PHE A 180 -2.68 -14.36 2.49
N TRP A 181 -2.54 -14.89 1.28
CA TRP A 181 -3.12 -16.19 0.93
C TRP A 181 -2.53 -17.32 1.74
N GLU A 182 -1.23 -17.29 2.02
CA GLU A 182 -0.58 -18.30 2.85
C GLU A 182 -0.99 -18.18 4.32
N LEU A 183 -1.07 -16.96 4.87
CA LEU A 183 -1.59 -16.74 6.23
C LEU A 183 -3.05 -17.19 6.37
N LYS A 184 -3.86 -17.02 5.34
CA LYS A 184 -5.24 -17.51 5.29
C LYS A 184 -5.26 -19.04 5.25
N ARG A 185 -4.41 -19.68 4.43
CA ARG A 185 -4.27 -21.15 4.37
C ARG A 185 -3.86 -21.74 5.71
N LEU A 186 -2.96 -21.08 6.44
CA LEU A 186 -2.49 -21.48 7.78
C LEU A 186 -3.51 -21.17 8.90
N GLY A 187 -4.64 -20.50 8.60
CA GLY A 187 -5.64 -20.12 9.61
C GLY A 187 -5.24 -18.97 10.52
N VAL A 188 -4.13 -18.27 10.21
CA VAL A 188 -3.69 -17.06 10.93
C VAL A 188 -4.63 -15.88 10.63
N ILE A 189 -5.04 -15.74 9.37
CA ILE A 189 -6.06 -14.78 8.94
C ILE A 189 -7.40 -15.51 8.75
N LYS A 190 -8.45 -14.96 9.39
CA LYS A 190 -9.84 -15.42 9.25
C LYS A 190 -10.69 -14.28 8.70
N LEU A 191 -11.28 -14.47 7.52
CA LEU A 191 -12.15 -13.51 6.82
C LEU A 191 -13.52 -14.12 6.53
#